data_3dc94583e8f68021eddda63a92f27802
#
_entry.id   3dc94583e8f68021eddda63a92f27802
#
_cell.length_a   1.000
_cell.length_b   1.000
_cell.length_c   1.000
_cell.angle_alpha   90.00
_cell.angle_beta   90.00
_cell.angle_gamma   90.00
#
_symmetry.space_group_name_H-M   'P 1'
#
loop_
_entity.id
_entity.type
_entity.pdbx_description
1 polymer ?
#
loop_
_entity_poly.entity_id
_entity_poly.type
_entity_poly.pdbx_seq_one_letter_code
_entity_poly.pdbx_strand_id
1 'polypeptide(L)'
;MNPNKIDAIVVHCSATPAGKDVRAADIDRMHRAKGWKMIGYNYVIDLDGTIEIGRPLTMDGAHCNTAGVSGVAYNKHSIGICYVGGIEGTTNAKGQIVPKLDARGRQIPKDTRTDAQKTAMHKLILDLFHQYPIVEVIGHRDASPDKDGNGVINRYEWIKDCPCFDVKSEFPIAICRASKT
;
A
#
# COMPACT_ATOMS: atom_id res chain seq x y z
N MET A 1 14.67 -11.10 -0.07
CA MET A 1 13.91 -11.55 1.13
C MET A 1 13.89 -13.07 1.17
N ASN A 2 13.89 -13.67 2.35
CA ASN A 2 13.68 -15.13 2.45
C ASN A 2 12.15 -15.38 2.47
N PRO A 3 11.58 -16.12 1.50
CA PRO A 3 10.13 -16.39 1.47
C PRO A 3 9.57 -16.99 2.76
N ASN A 4 10.39 -17.77 3.49
CA ASN A 4 10.02 -18.37 4.78
C ASN A 4 9.93 -17.35 5.94
N LYS A 5 10.31 -16.11 5.71
CA LYS A 5 10.23 -15.02 6.68
C LYS A 5 9.13 -14.01 6.36
N ILE A 6 8.35 -14.25 5.31
CA ILE A 6 7.23 -13.37 4.97
C ILE A 6 6.07 -13.72 5.89
N ASP A 7 5.71 -12.78 6.76
CA ASP A 7 4.63 -12.95 7.75
C ASP A 7 3.69 -11.74 7.83
N ALA A 8 3.92 -10.70 7.02
CA ALA A 8 3.09 -9.50 6.99
C ALA A 8 2.77 -9.03 5.57
N ILE A 9 1.66 -8.32 5.43
CA ILE A 9 1.27 -7.56 4.22
C ILE A 9 1.13 -6.09 4.60
N VAL A 10 1.75 -5.21 3.84
CA VAL A 10 1.58 -3.76 3.98
C VAL A 10 0.90 -3.19 2.74
N VAL A 11 -0.27 -2.60 2.92
CA VAL A 11 -1.05 -1.99 1.84
C VAL A 11 -0.67 -0.52 1.68
N HIS A 12 -0.52 -0.10 0.43
CA HIS A 12 -0.15 1.25 0.01
C HIS A 12 -1.08 1.80 -1.05
N CYS A 13 -1.02 3.12 -1.26
CA CYS A 13 -1.49 3.79 -2.48
C CYS A 13 -0.28 4.41 -3.21
N SER A 14 -0.41 4.60 -4.53
CA SER A 14 0.61 5.25 -5.34
C SER A 14 0.72 6.76 -5.10
N ALA A 15 -0.21 7.34 -4.34
CA ALA A 15 -0.38 8.79 -4.16
C ALA A 15 -0.54 9.54 -5.51
N THR A 16 -1.29 8.94 -6.42
CA THR A 16 -1.66 9.53 -7.72
C THR A 16 -3.13 9.97 -7.70
N PRO A 17 -3.52 10.94 -8.56
CA PRO A 17 -4.92 11.39 -8.63
C PRO A 17 -5.87 10.27 -9.05
N ALA A 18 -7.06 10.25 -8.46
CA ALA A 18 -8.14 9.33 -8.85
C ALA A 18 -8.42 9.39 -10.36
N GLY A 19 -8.54 8.22 -10.99
CA GLY A 19 -8.82 8.08 -12.42
C GLY A 19 -7.61 8.27 -13.34
N LYS A 20 -6.44 8.66 -12.84
CA LYS A 20 -5.22 8.74 -13.63
C LYS A 20 -4.69 7.33 -13.87
N ASP A 21 -4.61 6.91 -15.14
CA ASP A 21 -4.00 5.64 -15.52
C ASP A 21 -2.50 5.69 -15.24
N VAL A 22 -2.06 4.81 -14.34
CA VAL A 22 -0.67 4.65 -13.90
C VAL A 22 -0.43 3.15 -13.73
N ARG A 23 0.67 2.67 -14.26
CA ARG A 23 1.04 1.25 -14.25
C ARG A 23 2.29 1.00 -13.39
N ALA A 24 2.60 -0.27 -13.12
CA ALA A 24 3.81 -0.62 -12.36
C ALA A 24 5.08 -0.03 -12.99
N ALA A 25 5.16 0.01 -14.32
CA ALA A 25 6.28 0.62 -15.05
C ALA A 25 6.41 2.14 -14.81
N ASP A 26 5.28 2.84 -14.64
CA ASP A 26 5.30 4.27 -14.31
C ASP A 26 5.80 4.50 -12.89
N ILE A 27 5.34 3.68 -11.95
CA ILE A 27 5.80 3.73 -10.56
C ILE A 27 7.29 3.38 -10.48
N ASP A 28 7.77 2.41 -11.27
CA ASP A 28 9.20 2.08 -11.37
C ASP A 28 10.01 3.30 -11.82
N ARG A 29 9.56 4.00 -12.89
CA ARG A 29 10.20 5.24 -13.35
C ARG A 29 10.22 6.32 -12.27
N MET A 30 9.09 6.52 -11.56
CA MET A 30 9.01 7.48 -10.47
C MET A 30 9.96 7.14 -9.31
N HIS A 31 10.12 5.87 -8.98
CA HIS A 31 11.03 5.43 -7.93
C HIS A 31 12.50 5.56 -8.36
N ARG A 32 12.83 5.20 -9.60
CA ARG A 32 14.18 5.39 -10.17
C ARG A 32 14.57 6.87 -10.22
N ALA A 33 13.64 7.75 -10.56
CA ALA A 33 13.89 9.21 -10.53
C ALA A 33 14.20 9.75 -9.12
N LYS A 34 13.82 9.00 -8.05
CA LYS A 34 14.19 9.28 -6.65
C LYS A 34 15.51 8.59 -6.23
N GLY A 35 16.23 7.97 -7.16
CA GLY A 35 17.49 7.26 -6.89
C GLY A 35 17.34 5.81 -6.42
N TRP A 36 16.14 5.23 -6.49
CA TRP A 36 15.93 3.83 -6.13
C TRP A 36 16.36 2.91 -7.27
N LYS A 37 16.76 1.67 -6.94
CA LYS A 37 17.17 0.67 -7.94
C LYS A 37 16.02 0.22 -8.84
N MET A 38 14.81 0.16 -8.31
CA MET A 38 13.59 -0.25 -9.00
C MET A 38 12.36 0.07 -8.13
N ILE A 39 11.16 -0.26 -8.63
CA ILE A 39 9.90 -0.18 -7.88
C ILE A 39 10.04 -0.79 -6.48
N GLY A 40 9.44 -0.15 -5.48
CA GLY A 40 9.49 -0.61 -4.09
C GLY A 40 8.46 -1.65 -3.74
N TYR A 41 7.31 -1.65 -4.41
CA TYR A 41 6.16 -2.52 -4.15
C TYR A 41 6.33 -3.88 -4.85
N ASN A 42 5.80 -4.96 -4.22
CA ASN A 42 5.81 -6.28 -4.82
C ASN A 42 4.67 -6.46 -5.82
N TYR A 43 3.51 -5.88 -5.54
CA TYR A 43 2.34 -5.90 -6.42
C TYR A 43 1.77 -4.49 -6.59
N VAL A 44 1.27 -4.21 -7.79
CA VAL A 44 0.51 -3.00 -8.12
C VAL A 44 -0.87 -3.44 -8.59
N ILE A 45 -1.93 -2.79 -8.10
CA ILE A 45 -3.31 -3.01 -8.52
C ILE A 45 -3.77 -1.80 -9.31
N ASP A 46 -3.97 -1.98 -10.60
CA ASP A 46 -4.37 -0.95 -11.54
C ASP A 46 -5.84 -0.60 -11.40
N LEU A 47 -6.29 0.49 -12.02
CA LEU A 47 -7.67 0.99 -11.92
C LEU A 47 -8.73 -0.04 -12.33
N ASP A 48 -8.41 -0.92 -13.28
CA ASP A 48 -9.28 -1.99 -13.77
C ASP A 48 -9.20 -3.28 -12.93
N GLY A 49 -8.41 -3.29 -11.86
CA GLY A 49 -8.18 -4.45 -11.01
C GLY A 49 -7.08 -5.39 -11.49
N THR A 50 -6.42 -5.09 -12.61
CA THR A 50 -5.25 -5.85 -13.05
C THR A 50 -4.16 -5.82 -11.98
N ILE A 51 -3.59 -6.98 -11.66
CA ILE A 51 -2.50 -7.11 -10.69
C ILE A 51 -1.20 -7.27 -11.46
N GLU A 52 -0.34 -6.26 -11.37
CA GLU A 52 0.99 -6.28 -11.96
C GLU A 52 2.05 -6.68 -10.91
N ILE A 53 3.03 -7.47 -11.35
CA ILE A 53 4.18 -7.83 -10.53
C ILE A 53 5.21 -6.68 -10.60
N GLY A 54 5.63 -6.21 -9.44
CA GLY A 54 6.66 -5.19 -9.32
C GLY A 54 7.99 -5.77 -8.84
N ARG A 55 8.38 -5.47 -7.60
CA ARG A 55 9.62 -5.95 -6.99
C ARG A 55 9.55 -7.44 -6.67
N PRO A 56 10.55 -8.26 -7.10
CA PRO A 56 10.56 -9.69 -6.78
C PRO A 56 10.56 -9.96 -5.28
N LEU A 57 9.80 -10.97 -4.84
CA LEU A 57 9.75 -11.39 -3.43
C LEU A 57 11.07 -12.01 -2.92
N THR A 58 12.01 -12.33 -3.81
CA THR A 58 13.37 -12.76 -3.45
C THR A 58 14.26 -11.61 -2.96
N MET A 59 13.82 -10.36 -3.17
CA MET A 59 14.52 -9.15 -2.72
C MET A 59 13.76 -8.51 -1.56
N ASP A 60 14.50 -7.91 -0.62
CA ASP A 60 13.89 -7.08 0.43
C ASP A 60 13.03 -5.97 -0.22
N GLY A 61 11.88 -5.69 0.38
CA GLY A 61 11.02 -4.59 -0.05
C GLY A 61 11.72 -3.23 0.01
N ALA A 62 11.16 -2.25 -0.69
CA ALA A 62 11.56 -0.84 -0.56
C ALA A 62 10.29 0.03 -0.48
N HIS A 63 9.30 -0.43 0.31
CA HIS A 63 8.00 0.21 0.44
C HIS A 63 7.69 0.71 1.87
N CYS A 64 8.26 0.05 2.90
CA CYS A 64 8.01 0.39 4.30
C CYS A 64 9.25 0.09 5.15
N ASN A 65 10.06 1.12 5.42
CA ASN A 65 11.29 0.98 6.22
C ASN A 65 11.05 1.26 7.71
N THR A 66 9.82 1.55 8.11
CA THR A 66 9.42 1.69 9.51
C THR A 66 9.08 0.31 10.09
N ALA A 67 9.11 0.21 11.40
CA ALA A 67 8.94 -1.05 12.14
C ALA A 67 7.62 -1.09 12.93
N GLY A 68 6.88 0.02 13.00
CA GLY A 68 5.71 0.12 13.87
C GLY A 68 6.07 -0.23 15.31
N VAL A 69 5.26 -1.06 15.92
CA VAL A 69 5.51 -1.60 17.28
C VAL A 69 6.36 -2.87 17.29
N SER A 70 6.59 -3.49 16.11
CA SER A 70 7.31 -4.77 16.01
C SER A 70 8.83 -4.67 16.24
N GLY A 71 9.40 -3.47 16.05
CA GLY A 71 10.84 -3.22 16.13
C GLY A 71 11.64 -3.74 14.91
N VAL A 72 11.00 -4.41 13.95
CA VAL A 72 11.62 -4.92 12.71
C VAL A 72 11.05 -4.21 11.50
N ALA A 73 11.90 -3.65 10.65
CA ALA A 73 11.48 -2.94 9.44
C ALA A 73 10.69 -3.85 8.49
N TYR A 74 9.48 -3.46 8.12
CA TYR A 74 8.56 -4.24 7.28
C TYR A 74 9.15 -4.64 5.92
N ASN A 75 10.07 -3.84 5.36
CA ASN A 75 10.79 -4.23 4.14
C ASN A 75 11.49 -5.60 4.22
N LYS A 76 11.77 -6.11 5.42
CA LYS A 76 12.51 -7.36 5.65
C LYS A 76 11.62 -8.61 5.65
N HIS A 77 10.33 -8.44 5.96
CA HIS A 77 9.42 -9.58 6.20
C HIS A 77 8.00 -9.38 5.67
N SER A 78 7.74 -8.31 4.90
CA SER A 78 6.38 -8.07 4.40
C SER A 78 6.30 -7.96 2.89
N ILE A 79 5.11 -8.25 2.37
CA ILE A 79 4.72 -8.03 0.98
C ILE A 79 4.06 -6.65 0.88
N GLY A 80 4.59 -5.79 0.00
CA GLY A 80 4.01 -4.49 -0.30
C GLY A 80 3.02 -4.55 -1.46
N ILE A 81 1.75 -4.26 -1.20
CA ILE A 81 0.69 -4.14 -2.21
C ILE A 81 0.34 -2.66 -2.38
N CYS A 82 0.42 -2.14 -3.60
CA CYS A 82 0.09 -0.75 -3.91
C CYS A 82 -1.09 -0.68 -4.87
N TYR A 83 -2.16 0.01 -4.50
CA TYR A 83 -3.20 0.35 -5.49
C TYR A 83 -2.91 1.71 -6.15
N VAL A 84 -3.29 1.86 -7.41
CA VAL A 84 -3.17 3.12 -8.16
C VAL A 84 -4.26 4.08 -7.69
N GLY A 85 -3.86 5.24 -7.14
CA GLY A 85 -4.76 6.22 -6.56
C GLY A 85 -4.26 6.79 -5.23
N GLY A 86 -5.20 7.12 -4.33
CA GLY A 86 -4.93 7.63 -2.99
C GLY A 86 -5.00 9.15 -2.85
N ILE A 87 -5.18 9.88 -3.95
CA ILE A 87 -5.36 11.33 -3.96
C ILE A 87 -6.65 11.69 -4.70
N GLU A 88 -7.45 12.59 -4.17
CA GLU A 88 -8.62 13.10 -4.87
C GLU A 88 -8.20 13.75 -6.19
N GLY A 89 -8.85 13.37 -7.31
CA GLY A 89 -8.55 13.88 -8.65
C GLY A 89 -9.50 14.97 -9.09
N THR A 90 -9.04 15.80 -10.02
CA THR A 90 -9.86 16.78 -10.76
C THR A 90 -9.32 16.89 -12.18
N THR A 91 -10.11 17.48 -13.08
CA THR A 91 -9.69 17.71 -14.47
C THR A 91 -9.29 19.18 -14.64
N ASN A 92 -8.09 19.42 -15.18
CA ASN A 92 -7.63 20.76 -15.50
C ASN A 92 -8.22 21.29 -16.83
N ALA A 93 -7.95 22.56 -17.17
CA ALA A 93 -8.44 23.20 -18.39
C ALA A 93 -7.97 22.52 -19.71
N LYS A 94 -6.96 21.64 -19.64
CA LYS A 94 -6.45 20.85 -20.77
C LYS A 94 -7.06 19.46 -20.83
N GLY A 95 -8.07 19.13 -20.01
CA GLY A 95 -8.69 17.81 -19.94
C GLY A 95 -7.84 16.75 -19.22
N GLN A 96 -6.74 17.12 -18.58
CA GLN A 96 -5.85 16.18 -17.89
C GLN A 96 -6.28 15.97 -16.43
N ILE A 97 -6.21 14.74 -15.97
CA ILE A 97 -6.43 14.39 -14.56
C ILE A 97 -5.23 14.84 -13.72
N VAL A 98 -5.49 15.69 -12.73
CA VAL A 98 -4.50 16.27 -11.83
C VAL A 98 -4.97 16.12 -10.38
N PRO A 99 -4.07 16.24 -9.38
CA PRO A 99 -4.47 16.25 -7.98
C PRO A 99 -5.42 17.41 -7.68
N LYS A 100 -6.50 17.13 -6.95
CA LYS A 100 -7.29 18.19 -6.33
C LYS A 100 -6.56 18.73 -5.10
N LEU A 101 -6.53 20.02 -4.94
CA LEU A 101 -5.85 20.69 -3.84
C LEU A 101 -6.87 21.26 -2.85
N ASP A 102 -6.51 21.25 -1.57
CA ASP A 102 -7.26 21.96 -0.52
C ASP A 102 -7.02 23.48 -0.57
N ALA A 103 -7.66 24.23 0.31
CA ALA A 103 -7.52 25.68 0.39
C ALA A 103 -6.08 26.16 0.72
N ARG A 104 -5.20 25.25 1.14
CA ARG A 104 -3.78 25.53 1.44
C ARG A 104 -2.85 25.03 0.32
N GLY A 105 -3.40 24.60 -0.83
CA GLY A 105 -2.62 24.09 -1.96
C GLY A 105 -2.04 22.67 -1.75
N ARG A 106 -2.52 21.91 -0.77
CA ARG A 106 -2.05 20.54 -0.51
C ARG A 106 -2.96 19.51 -1.17
N GLN A 107 -2.39 18.42 -1.66
CA GLN A 107 -3.15 17.29 -2.18
C GLN A 107 -4.06 16.71 -1.10
N ILE A 108 -5.25 16.25 -1.49
CA ILE A 108 -6.27 15.70 -0.60
C ILE A 108 -6.17 14.17 -0.61
N PRO A 109 -5.62 13.53 0.45
CA PRO A 109 -5.61 12.08 0.57
C PRO A 109 -7.05 11.55 0.68
N LYS A 110 -7.36 10.49 -0.08
CA LYS A 110 -8.69 9.87 -0.09
C LYS A 110 -8.59 8.41 -0.52
N ASP A 111 -9.45 7.56 0.01
CA ASP A 111 -9.68 6.23 -0.58
C ASP A 111 -10.35 6.42 -1.94
N THR A 112 -9.58 6.19 -3.00
CA THR A 112 -10.00 6.36 -4.39
C THR A 112 -10.05 5.03 -5.14
N ARG A 113 -10.02 3.90 -4.41
CA ARG A 113 -10.07 2.58 -5.01
C ARG A 113 -11.37 2.40 -5.78
N THR A 114 -11.25 1.88 -7.00
CA THR A 114 -12.39 1.36 -7.76
C THR A 114 -12.90 0.06 -7.14
N ASP A 115 -14.11 -0.37 -7.48
CA ASP A 115 -14.63 -1.66 -7.02
C ASP A 115 -13.82 -2.83 -7.59
N ALA A 116 -13.28 -2.69 -8.81
CA ALA A 116 -12.36 -3.66 -9.40
C ALA A 116 -11.06 -3.77 -8.57
N GLN A 117 -10.47 -2.65 -8.14
CA GLN A 117 -9.30 -2.66 -7.26
C GLN A 117 -9.58 -3.30 -5.89
N LYS A 118 -10.73 -3.02 -5.29
CA LYS A 118 -11.13 -3.64 -4.01
C LYS A 118 -11.25 -5.15 -4.17
N THR A 119 -11.96 -5.62 -5.19
CA THR A 119 -12.13 -7.06 -5.49
C THR A 119 -10.78 -7.74 -5.72
N ALA A 120 -9.91 -7.13 -6.54
CA ALA A 120 -8.58 -7.65 -6.83
C ALA A 120 -7.69 -7.70 -5.57
N MET A 121 -7.76 -6.67 -4.72
CA MET A 121 -7.01 -6.61 -3.46
C MET A 121 -7.45 -7.70 -2.50
N HIS A 122 -8.75 -7.91 -2.31
CA HIS A 122 -9.27 -9.00 -1.48
C HIS A 122 -8.78 -10.36 -1.98
N LYS A 123 -8.91 -10.63 -3.28
CA LYS A 123 -8.44 -11.88 -3.87
C LYS A 123 -6.93 -12.07 -3.65
N LEU A 124 -6.13 -11.06 -3.96
CA LEU A 124 -4.66 -11.13 -3.81
C LEU A 124 -4.26 -11.40 -2.36
N ILE A 125 -4.86 -10.70 -1.39
CA ILE A 125 -4.56 -10.90 0.03
C ILE A 125 -4.91 -12.31 0.46
N LEU A 126 -6.05 -12.86 0.07
CA LEU A 126 -6.43 -14.25 0.38
C LEU A 126 -5.48 -15.26 -0.26
N ASP A 127 -5.10 -15.07 -1.53
CA ASP A 127 -4.13 -15.94 -2.21
C ASP A 127 -2.77 -15.93 -1.49
N LEU A 128 -2.33 -14.78 -0.98
CA LEU A 128 -1.09 -14.65 -0.20
C LEU A 128 -1.18 -15.32 1.17
N PHE A 129 -2.35 -15.27 1.83
CA PHE A 129 -2.59 -16.02 3.07
C PHE A 129 -2.45 -17.54 2.88
N HIS A 130 -2.82 -18.06 1.72
CA HIS A 130 -2.63 -19.48 1.41
C HIS A 130 -1.18 -19.85 1.17
N GLN A 131 -0.37 -18.91 0.66
CA GLN A 131 1.03 -19.16 0.27
C GLN A 131 2.04 -18.88 1.38
N TYR A 132 1.73 -17.94 2.29
CA TYR A 132 2.66 -17.46 3.32
C TYR A 132 2.01 -17.51 4.72
N PRO A 133 2.82 -17.64 5.78
CA PRO A 133 2.35 -17.65 7.18
C PRO A 133 1.99 -16.25 7.66
N ILE A 134 1.15 -15.51 6.93
CA ILE A 134 0.78 -14.14 7.25
C ILE A 134 0.10 -14.05 8.61
N VAL A 135 0.60 -13.17 9.48
CA VAL A 135 0.07 -12.91 10.81
C VAL A 135 -0.53 -11.51 10.95
N GLU A 136 -0.24 -10.60 10.01
CA GLU A 136 -0.83 -9.27 10.00
C GLU A 136 -1.00 -8.70 8.59
N VAL A 137 -2.05 -7.87 8.43
CA VAL A 137 -2.30 -7.04 7.24
C VAL A 137 -2.56 -5.62 7.73
N ILE A 138 -1.72 -4.69 7.33
CA ILE A 138 -1.76 -3.30 7.80
C ILE A 138 -1.67 -2.30 6.65
N GLY A 139 -2.10 -1.07 6.91
CA GLY A 139 -1.79 0.08 6.05
C GLY A 139 -0.40 0.65 6.35
N HIS A 140 0.21 1.34 5.40
CA HIS A 140 1.50 2.00 5.65
C HIS A 140 1.45 2.96 6.84
N ARG A 141 0.32 3.64 7.09
CA ARG A 141 0.13 4.52 8.24
C ARG A 141 0.28 3.80 9.57
N ASP A 142 -0.13 2.52 9.61
CA ASP A 142 -0.11 1.71 10.84
C ASP A 142 1.30 1.22 11.20
N ALA A 143 2.26 1.35 10.27
CA ALA A 143 3.67 1.10 10.49
C ALA A 143 4.44 2.36 10.95
N SER A 144 3.75 3.45 11.27
CA SER A 144 4.37 4.66 11.84
C SER A 144 5.01 4.36 13.20
N PRO A 145 6.00 5.14 13.64
CA PRO A 145 6.56 4.99 14.97
C PRO A 145 5.50 5.23 16.06
N ASP A 146 5.49 4.37 17.06
CA ASP A 146 4.76 4.57 18.31
C ASP A 146 5.53 5.61 19.14
N LYS A 147 5.07 6.86 19.14
CA LYS A 147 5.80 7.99 19.73
C LYS A 147 5.58 8.12 21.22
N ASP A 148 4.43 7.67 21.70
CA ASP A 148 4.07 7.74 23.13
C ASP A 148 4.29 6.40 23.87
N GLY A 149 4.66 5.33 23.13
CA GLY A 149 5.01 4.02 23.68
C GLY A 149 3.82 3.23 24.21
N ASN A 150 2.58 3.57 23.82
CA ASN A 150 1.38 2.91 24.32
C ASN A 150 1.00 1.62 23.56
N GLY A 151 1.75 1.24 22.51
CA GLY A 151 1.52 0.05 21.69
C GLY A 151 0.43 0.23 20.63
N VAL A 152 -0.13 1.43 20.47
CA VAL A 152 -1.20 1.74 19.51
C VAL A 152 -0.81 2.91 18.63
N ILE A 153 -0.69 2.68 17.33
CA ILE A 153 -0.42 3.77 16.36
C ILE A 153 -1.73 4.50 16.04
N ASN A 154 -1.83 5.73 16.53
CA ASN A 154 -2.99 6.59 16.30
C ASN A 154 -2.70 7.67 15.24
N ARG A 155 -3.74 8.44 14.83
CA ARG A 155 -3.64 9.41 13.74
C ARG A 155 -2.57 10.50 13.95
N TYR A 156 -2.27 10.87 15.18
CA TYR A 156 -1.27 11.91 15.50
C TYR A 156 0.16 11.41 15.29
N GLU A 157 0.34 10.11 15.18
CA GLU A 157 1.63 9.44 14.98
C GLU A 157 1.88 9.12 13.51
N TRP A 158 0.84 9.13 12.67
CA TRP A 158 0.98 8.80 11.26
C TRP A 158 2.00 9.71 10.56
N ILE A 159 2.97 9.08 9.89
CA ILE A 159 3.90 9.78 9.02
C ILE A 159 3.27 10.14 7.66
N LYS A 160 2.16 9.48 7.31
CA LYS A 160 1.37 9.70 6.09
C LYS A 160 0.00 9.03 6.19
N ASP A 161 -0.97 9.44 5.38
CA ASP A 161 -2.33 8.87 5.34
C ASP A 161 -2.42 7.55 4.53
N CYS A 162 -1.35 7.15 3.82
CA CYS A 162 -1.31 5.95 2.98
C CYS A 162 -1.69 4.68 3.78
N PRO A 163 -2.63 3.87 3.30
CA PRO A 163 -3.27 3.83 1.99
C PRO A 163 -4.60 4.62 1.90
N CYS A 164 -4.93 5.49 2.82
CA CYS A 164 -6.12 6.34 2.86
C CYS A 164 -7.43 5.63 3.23
N PHE A 165 -7.37 4.39 3.71
CA PHE A 165 -8.50 3.64 4.28
C PHE A 165 -8.03 2.78 5.45
N ASP A 166 -8.95 2.23 6.23
CA ASP A 166 -8.63 1.40 7.39
C ASP A 166 -8.45 -0.07 6.97
N VAL A 167 -7.17 -0.46 6.80
CA VAL A 167 -6.80 -1.80 6.36
C VAL A 167 -7.12 -2.85 7.40
N LYS A 168 -6.87 -2.57 8.69
CA LYS A 168 -7.09 -3.54 9.77
C LYS A 168 -8.58 -3.89 9.93
N SER A 169 -9.46 -2.90 9.74
CA SER A 169 -10.91 -3.13 9.77
C SER A 169 -11.40 -3.88 8.54
N GLU A 170 -10.82 -3.64 7.35
CA GLU A 170 -11.24 -4.29 6.11
C GLU A 170 -10.70 -5.73 5.98
N PHE A 171 -9.50 -5.99 6.52
CA PHE A 171 -8.81 -7.29 6.45
C PHE A 171 -8.47 -7.84 7.84
N PRO A 172 -9.45 -8.10 8.71
CA PRO A 172 -9.18 -8.66 10.03
C PRO A 172 -8.60 -10.07 9.91
N ILE A 173 -7.50 -10.33 10.59
CA ILE A 173 -6.74 -11.59 10.51
C ILE A 173 -7.60 -12.83 10.79
N ALA A 174 -8.57 -12.72 11.70
CA ALA A 174 -9.48 -13.83 12.03
C ALA A 174 -10.29 -14.28 10.81
N ILE A 175 -10.79 -13.34 9.98
CA ILE A 175 -11.56 -13.64 8.77
C ILE A 175 -10.65 -14.21 7.68
N CYS A 176 -9.46 -13.63 7.48
CA CYS A 176 -8.51 -14.12 6.50
C CYS A 176 -8.02 -15.55 6.81
N ARG A 177 -7.89 -15.92 8.08
CA ARG A 177 -7.52 -17.29 8.50
C ARG A 177 -8.67 -18.30 8.34
N ALA A 178 -9.91 -17.89 8.55
CA ALA A 178 -11.07 -18.76 8.40
C ALA A 178 -11.30 -19.23 6.95
N SER A 179 -10.81 -18.48 5.95
CA SER A 179 -10.87 -18.86 4.54
C SER A 179 -9.82 -19.92 4.13
N LYS A 180 -8.95 -20.37 5.05
CA LYS A 180 -7.99 -21.47 4.82
C LYS A 180 -8.61 -22.88 4.99
N THR A 181 -9.81 -22.97 5.53
CA THR A 181 -10.55 -24.24 5.73
C THR A 181 -11.49 -24.51 4.58
#